data_7dfcfde6888fa3be606846d636d64823
#
_entry.id   7dfcfde6888fa3be606846d636d64823
#
_cell.length_a   1.000
_cell.length_b   1.000
_cell.length_c   1.000
_cell.angle_alpha   90.00
_cell.angle_beta   90.00
_cell.angle_gamma   90.00
#
_symmetry.space_group_name_H-M   'P 1'
#
loop_
_entity.id
_entity.type
_entity.pdbx_description
1 polymer ?
#
loop_
_entity_poly.entity_id
_entity_poly.type
_entity_poly.pdbx_seq_one_letter_code
_entity_poly.pdbx_strand_id
1 'polypeptide(L)' 'MDLEAMIGSLSDIGLSAEQQNTAKILYGSGQHTELIRYLKKCRCGLVDEMHESQKRVDRIDYLIRKAEKEIS' A
#
# COMPACT_ATOMS: atom_id res chain seq x y z
N MET A 1 -4.47 6.39 -13.16
CA MET A 1 -4.71 5.09 -12.50
C MET A 1 -5.44 5.33 -11.20
N ASP A 2 -6.52 4.64 -10.96
CA ASP A 2 -7.27 4.82 -9.73
C ASP A 2 -6.74 3.92 -8.60
N LEU A 3 -7.21 4.15 -7.39
CA LEU A 3 -6.74 3.43 -6.21
C LEU A 3 -7.04 1.93 -6.30
N GLU A 4 -8.18 1.57 -6.86
CA GLU A 4 -8.56 0.16 -7.01
C GLU A 4 -7.55 -0.59 -7.88
N ALA A 5 -7.15 -0.01 -9.00
CA ALA A 5 -6.16 -0.62 -9.87
C ALA A 5 -4.80 -0.74 -9.16
N MET A 6 -4.44 0.27 -8.38
CA MET A 6 -3.18 0.24 -7.63
C MET A 6 -3.19 -0.84 -6.54
N ILE A 7 -4.31 -1.02 -5.86
CA ILE A 7 -4.47 -2.08 -4.87
C ILE A 7 -4.29 -3.46 -5.55
N GLY A 8 -4.79 -3.61 -6.76
CA GLY A 8 -4.61 -4.84 -7.53
C GLY A 8 -3.16 -5.11 -7.93
N SER A 9 -2.31 -4.08 -7.91
CA SER A 9 -0.89 -4.18 -8.30
C SER A 9 0.07 -4.27 -7.11
N LEU A 10 -0.44 -4.55 -5.92
CA LEU A 10 0.39 -4.61 -4.70
C LEU A 10 1.50 -5.67 -4.78
N SER A 11 1.33 -6.70 -5.58
CA SER A 11 2.36 -7.72 -5.78
C SER A 11 3.66 -7.11 -6.35
N ASP A 12 3.54 -6.08 -7.18
CA ASP A 12 4.69 -5.39 -7.77
C ASP A 12 5.48 -4.60 -6.74
N ILE A 13 4.86 -4.27 -5.62
CA ILE A 13 5.49 -3.53 -4.53
C ILE A 13 6.29 -4.47 -3.62
N GLY A 14 6.01 -5.76 -3.69
CA GLY A 14 6.70 -6.76 -2.89
C GLY A 14 5.99 -7.12 -1.59
N LEU A 15 4.73 -6.77 -1.46
CA LEU A 15 3.94 -7.19 -0.31
C LEU A 15 3.61 -8.68 -0.40
N SER A 16 3.55 -9.35 0.76
CA SER A 16 3.16 -10.75 0.81
C SER A 16 1.67 -10.91 0.43
N ALA A 17 1.28 -12.14 0.10
CA ALA A 17 -0.11 -12.42 -0.23
C ALA A 17 -1.05 -12.03 0.92
N GLU A 18 -0.63 -12.27 2.14
CA GLU A 18 -1.40 -11.91 3.33
C GLU A 18 -1.56 -10.39 3.45
N GLN A 19 -0.48 -9.64 3.24
CA GLN A 19 -0.53 -8.19 3.28
C GLN A 19 -1.42 -7.62 2.18
N GLN A 20 -1.32 -8.16 0.98
CA GLN A 20 -2.17 -7.75 -0.13
C GLN A 20 -3.64 -8.01 0.18
N ASN A 21 -3.94 -9.17 0.74
CA ASN A 21 -5.29 -9.55 1.08
C ASN A 21 -5.89 -8.62 2.13
N THR A 22 -5.12 -8.31 3.17
CA THR A 22 -5.55 -7.37 4.22
C THR A 22 -5.86 -6.00 3.63
N ALA A 23 -4.98 -5.49 2.76
CA ALA A 23 -5.20 -4.20 2.12
C ALA A 23 -6.47 -4.19 1.27
N LYS A 24 -6.72 -5.26 0.53
CA LYS A 24 -7.94 -5.38 -0.28
C LYS A 24 -9.19 -5.41 0.57
N ILE A 25 -9.15 -6.11 1.69
CA ILE A 25 -10.29 -6.18 2.62
C ILE A 25 -10.58 -4.80 3.21
N LEU A 26 -9.56 -4.09 3.64
CA LEU A 26 -9.73 -2.74 4.20
C LEU A 26 -10.29 -1.79 3.16
N TYR A 27 -9.82 -1.87 1.93
CA TYR A 27 -10.33 -1.05 0.85
C TYR A 27 -11.79 -1.36 0.54
N GLY A 28 -12.12 -2.65 0.41
CA GLY A 28 -13.48 -3.09 0.11
C GLY A 28 -14.48 -2.81 1.21
N SER A 29 -14.03 -2.72 2.45
CA SER A 29 -14.89 -2.41 3.61
C SER A 29 -15.09 -0.91 3.82
N GLY A 30 -14.48 -0.08 3.00
CA GLY A 30 -14.58 1.37 3.15
C GLY A 30 -13.74 1.93 4.28
N GLN A 31 -12.85 1.14 4.87
CA GLN A 31 -11.99 1.55 5.97
C GLN A 31 -10.71 2.18 5.43
N HIS A 32 -10.86 3.30 4.73
CA HIS A 32 -9.74 3.92 4.03
C HIS A 32 -8.68 4.47 4.98
N THR A 33 -9.08 5.01 6.13
CA THR A 33 -8.12 5.48 7.13
C THR A 33 -7.24 4.34 7.64
N GLU A 34 -7.86 3.20 7.92
CA GLU A 34 -7.13 2.01 8.36
C GLU A 34 -6.25 1.46 7.25
N LEU A 35 -6.72 1.53 6.01
CA LEU A 35 -5.91 1.14 4.84
C LEU A 35 -4.64 1.96 4.77
N ILE A 36 -4.75 3.27 4.92
CA ILE A 36 -3.59 4.17 4.88
C ILE A 36 -2.62 3.84 6.01
N ARG A 37 -3.12 3.62 7.22
CA ARG A 37 -2.27 3.23 8.35
C ARG A 37 -1.55 1.92 8.08
N TYR A 38 -2.26 0.96 7.52
CA TYR A 38 -1.68 -0.35 7.19
C TYR A 38 -0.59 -0.23 6.14
N LEU A 39 -0.83 0.56 5.09
CA LEU A 39 0.15 0.79 4.04
C LEU A 39 1.41 1.47 4.59
N LYS A 40 1.25 2.43 5.49
CA LYS A 40 2.39 3.09 6.14
C LYS A 40 3.20 2.11 6.98
N LYS A 41 2.52 1.18 7.64
CA LYS A 41 3.19 0.13 8.40
C LYS A 41 3.97 -0.80 7.47
N CYS A 42 3.39 -1.19 6.35
CA CYS A 42 4.07 -2.01 5.35
C CYS A 42 5.30 -1.30 4.79
N ARG A 43 5.19 0.01 4.55
CA ARG A 43 6.31 0.82 4.08
C ARG A 43 7.48 0.77 5.06
N CYS A 44 7.21 0.89 6.35
CA CYS A 44 8.26 0.79 7.37
C CYS A 44 8.97 -0.56 7.31
N GLY A 45 8.21 -1.64 7.14
CA GLY A 45 8.78 -2.97 7.00
C GLY A 45 9.66 -3.10 5.77
N LEU A 46 9.22 -2.53 4.65
CA LEU A 46 10.01 -2.55 3.42
C LEU A 46 11.31 -1.77 3.55
N VAL A 47 11.27 -0.62 4.23
CA VAL A 47 12.47 0.19 4.45
C VAL A 47 13.47 -0.57 5.32
N ASP A 48 13.00 -1.26 6.36
CA ASP A 48 13.87 -2.01 7.26
C ASP A 48 14.50 -3.24 6.59
N GLU A 49 13.71 -3.94 5.77
CA GLU A 49 14.16 -5.19 5.17
C GLU A 49 14.91 -5.00 3.86
N MET A 50 14.60 -3.93 3.14
CA MET A 50 15.06 -3.75 1.77
C MET A 50 15.55 -2.36 1.47
N HIS A 51 16.55 -1.91 2.21
CA HIS A 51 17.12 -0.59 1.96
C HIS A 51 17.73 -0.45 0.56
N GLU A 52 17.83 -1.54 -0.19
CA GLU A 52 18.30 -1.49 -1.58
C GLU A 52 17.15 -1.33 -2.59
N SER A 53 15.91 -1.53 -2.17
CA SER A 53 14.75 -1.50 -3.07
C SER A 53 14.01 -0.17 -3.01
N GLN A 54 14.71 0.89 -3.34
CA GLN A 54 14.12 2.22 -3.37
C GLN A 54 12.88 2.28 -4.27
N LYS A 55 12.87 1.52 -5.35
CA LYS A 55 11.73 1.48 -6.27
C LYS A 55 10.45 0.99 -5.61
N ARG A 56 10.56 -0.02 -4.75
CA ARG A 56 9.39 -0.55 -4.03
C ARG A 56 8.87 0.46 -3.02
N VAL A 57 9.77 1.12 -2.31
CA VAL A 57 9.41 2.16 -1.36
C VAL A 57 8.73 3.32 -2.09
N ASP A 58 9.25 3.73 -3.22
CA ASP A 58 8.66 4.81 -4.03
C ASP A 58 7.25 4.46 -4.48
N ARG A 59 7.01 3.22 -4.88
CA ARG A 59 5.70 2.78 -5.31
C ARG A 59 4.68 2.78 -4.16
N ILE A 60 5.07 2.29 -3.00
CA ILE A 60 4.16 2.29 -1.86
C ILE A 60 3.91 3.71 -1.35
N ASP A 61 4.91 4.59 -1.41
CA ASP A 61 4.73 6.00 -1.10
C ASP A 61 3.71 6.65 -2.03
N TYR A 62 3.82 6.36 -3.32
CA TYR A 62 2.87 6.86 -4.31
C TYR A 62 1.46 6.37 -4.00
N LEU A 63 1.32 5.10 -3.66
CA LEU A 63 0.03 4.51 -3.32
C LEU A 63 -0.57 5.17 -2.07
N ILE A 64 0.25 5.40 -1.05
CA ILE A 64 -0.20 6.05 0.18
C ILE A 64 -0.70 7.46 -0.13
N ARG A 65 0.06 8.23 -0.90
CA ARG A 65 -0.35 9.59 -1.29
C ARG A 65 -1.64 9.58 -2.10
N LYS A 66 -1.78 8.63 -3.00
CA LYS A 66 -2.99 8.49 -3.81
C LYS A 66 -4.20 8.18 -2.93
N ALA A 67 -4.03 7.28 -1.98
CA ALA A 67 -5.09 6.92 -1.03
C ALA A 67 -5.49 8.11 -0.16
N GLU A 68 -4.52 8.85 0.36
CA GLU A 68 -4.80 10.03 1.17
C GLU A 68 -5.55 11.09 0.37
N LYS A 69 -5.17 11.27 -0.88
CA LYS A 69 -5.81 12.25 -1.76
C LYS A 69 -7.26 11.88 -2.09
N GLU A 70 -7.53 10.59 -2.30
CA GLU A 70 -8.88 10.15 -2.63
C GLU A 70 -9.83 10.19 -1.42
N ILE A 71 -9.29 10.03 -0.23
CA ILE A 71 -10.09 10.06 1.00
C ILE A 71 -10.40 11.49 1.44
N SER A 72 -9.48 12.39 1.20
CA SER A 72 -9.70 13.80 1.52
C SER A 72 -10.41 14.50 0.37
#